data_37919ab6fccf0acb94b4bc125a88d551
#
_entry.id   37919ab6fccf0acb94b4bc125a88d551
#
_cell.length_a   1.000
_cell.length_b   1.000
_cell.length_c   1.000
_cell.angle_alpha   90.00
_cell.angle_beta   90.00
_cell.angle_gamma   90.00
#
_symmetry.space_group_name_H-M   'P 1'
#
loop_
_entity.id
_entity.type
_entity.pdbx_description
1 polymer ?
#
loop_
_entity_poly.entity_id
_entity_poly.type
_entity_poly.pdbx_seq_one_letter_code
_entity_poly.pdbx_strand_id
1 'polypeptide(L)'
;MSVIILPILYTGSLGETRMMTLFDSGANLSCINPLFLNEIETPVKLGHVRKIYTASEGHFIEVEAAVRLDFFLGEVLLSDEFLIVPGLSEEAIIGAATMQKWRIKLDFEHDQVHVDPKMARLQLKKSVHSHQF
;
A
#
# COMPACT_ATOMS: atom_id res chain seq x y z
N MET A 1 -9.85 -19.94 -6.54
CA MET A 1 -9.59 -18.53 -6.87
C MET A 1 -8.10 -18.27 -6.82
N SER A 2 -7.59 -17.65 -7.85
CA SER A 2 -6.17 -17.31 -7.91
C SER A 2 -5.88 -16.06 -7.10
N VAL A 3 -4.73 -16.07 -6.42
CA VAL A 3 -4.23 -14.90 -5.70
C VAL A 3 -2.81 -14.62 -6.21
N ILE A 4 -2.41 -13.37 -6.11
CA ILE A 4 -1.05 -12.97 -6.45
C ILE A 4 -0.37 -12.51 -5.17
N ILE A 5 0.69 -13.19 -4.80
CA ILE A 5 1.53 -12.85 -3.66
C ILE A 5 2.95 -12.71 -4.17
N LEU A 6 3.54 -11.53 -4.01
CA LEU A 6 4.87 -11.24 -4.52
C LEU A 6 5.73 -10.56 -3.46
N PRO A 7 7.04 -10.80 -3.48
CA PRO A 7 7.96 -10.03 -2.65
C PRO A 7 8.10 -8.63 -3.23
N ILE A 8 7.73 -7.63 -2.44
CA ILE A 8 7.78 -6.23 -2.84
C ILE A 8 8.76 -5.50 -1.93
N LEU A 9 9.61 -4.67 -2.52
CA LEU A 9 10.52 -3.82 -1.75
C LEU A 9 9.78 -2.57 -1.29
N TYR A 10 9.74 -2.37 0.02
CA TYR A 10 9.17 -1.20 0.67
C TYR A 10 10.29 -0.35 1.24
N THR A 11 10.14 0.96 1.12
CA THR A 11 11.10 1.91 1.66
C THR A 11 10.40 2.98 2.48
N GLY A 12 11.07 3.41 3.51
CA GLY A 12 10.64 4.52 4.36
C GLY A 12 11.83 5.36 4.76
N SER A 13 11.62 6.29 5.66
CA SER A 13 12.68 7.21 6.07
C SER A 13 13.80 6.54 6.89
N LEU A 14 13.54 5.36 7.46
CA LEU A 14 14.50 4.67 8.31
C LEU A 14 15.25 3.55 7.59
N GLY A 15 14.74 3.06 6.46
CA GLY A 15 15.35 1.95 5.76
C GLY A 15 14.42 1.31 4.76
N GLU A 16 14.75 0.07 4.39
CA GLU A 16 13.97 -0.68 3.41
C GLU A 16 13.91 -2.15 3.79
N THR A 17 12.87 -2.84 3.33
CA THR A 17 12.73 -4.28 3.50
C THR A 17 11.80 -4.85 2.44
N ARG A 18 11.97 -6.13 2.15
CA ARG A 18 11.04 -6.85 1.28
C ARG A 18 9.96 -7.49 2.13
N MET A 19 8.72 -7.36 1.69
CA MET A 19 7.60 -8.03 2.34
C MET A 19 6.80 -8.80 1.32
N MET A 20 6.37 -10.00 1.70
CA MET A 20 5.44 -10.77 0.87
C MET A 20 4.11 -10.05 0.86
N THR A 21 3.69 -9.64 -0.31
CA THR A 21 2.53 -8.77 -0.49
C THR A 21 1.43 -9.48 -1.24
N LEU A 22 0.25 -9.53 -0.62
CA LEU A 22 -0.96 -10.01 -1.27
C LEU A 22 -1.61 -8.85 -2.03
N PHE A 23 -1.84 -9.04 -3.32
CA PHE A 23 -2.60 -8.09 -4.13
C PHE A 23 -4.05 -8.52 -4.12
N ASP A 24 -4.88 -7.81 -3.36
CA ASP A 24 -6.26 -8.22 -3.08
C ASP A 24 -7.25 -7.16 -3.57
N SER A 25 -7.85 -7.42 -4.73
CA SER A 25 -8.87 -6.53 -5.30
C SER A 25 -10.19 -6.54 -4.52
N GLY A 26 -10.37 -7.52 -3.63
CA GLY A 26 -11.51 -7.56 -2.74
C GLY A 26 -11.36 -6.68 -1.50
N ALA A 27 -10.14 -6.23 -1.19
CA ALA A 27 -9.90 -5.27 -0.13
C ALA A 27 -9.87 -3.87 -0.73
N ASN A 28 -10.62 -2.93 -0.14
CA ASN A 28 -10.64 -1.56 -0.66
C ASN A 28 -9.51 -0.68 -0.11
N LEU A 29 -8.73 -1.20 0.81
CA LEU A 29 -7.63 -0.48 1.45
C LEU A 29 -6.36 -1.32 1.44
N SER A 30 -5.23 -0.67 1.66
CA SER A 30 -3.95 -1.34 1.86
C SER A 30 -3.60 -1.35 3.34
N CYS A 31 -2.97 -2.42 3.79
CA CYS A 31 -2.60 -2.57 5.19
C CYS A 31 -1.32 -3.37 5.34
N ILE A 32 -0.74 -3.27 6.54
CA ILE A 32 0.55 -3.87 6.84
C ILE A 32 0.54 -4.45 8.25
N ASN A 33 1.21 -5.57 8.42
CA ASN A 33 1.48 -6.14 9.72
C ASN A 33 2.63 -5.36 10.37
N PRO A 34 2.43 -4.79 11.56
CA PRO A 34 3.45 -3.96 12.19
C PRO A 34 4.76 -4.69 12.53
N LEU A 35 4.75 -6.01 12.59
CA LEU A 35 5.96 -6.78 12.88
C LEU A 35 7.06 -6.55 11.83
N PHE A 36 6.69 -6.14 10.62
CA PHE A 36 7.64 -5.96 9.52
C PHE A 36 7.98 -4.49 9.26
N LEU A 37 7.49 -3.57 10.11
CA LEU A 37 7.57 -2.14 9.87
C LEU A 37 8.72 -1.43 10.59
N ASN A 38 9.16 -1.96 11.72
CA ASN A 38 10.02 -1.24 12.66
C ASN A 38 11.30 -0.64 12.08
N GLU A 39 11.87 -1.28 11.07
CA GLU A 39 13.15 -0.86 10.50
C GLU A 39 13.01 0.08 9.32
N ILE A 40 11.80 0.34 8.86
CA ILE A 40 11.60 1.14 7.65
C ILE A 40 10.91 2.47 7.90
N GLU A 41 9.95 2.52 8.80
CA GLU A 41 9.22 3.76 9.04
C GLU A 41 8.54 3.75 10.40
N THR A 42 8.28 4.94 10.93
CA THR A 42 7.52 5.10 12.16
C THR A 42 6.06 5.34 11.82
N PRO A 43 5.13 4.54 12.38
CA PRO A 43 3.71 4.76 12.14
C PRO A 43 3.23 6.04 12.79
N VAL A 44 2.17 6.61 12.22
CA VAL A 44 1.52 7.82 12.73
C VAL A 44 0.17 7.43 13.32
N LYS A 45 -0.10 7.89 14.53
CA LYS A 45 -1.39 7.65 15.16
C LYS A 45 -2.46 8.46 14.43
N LEU A 46 -3.58 7.80 14.14
CA LEU A 46 -4.72 8.45 13.50
C LEU A 46 -5.46 9.33 14.50
N GLY A 47 -6.02 10.44 14.01
CA GLY A 47 -6.86 11.31 14.84
C GLY A 47 -8.17 10.63 15.25
N HIS A 48 -8.63 9.68 14.47
CA HIS A 48 -9.84 8.91 14.74
C HIS A 48 -9.57 7.44 14.50
N VAL A 49 -10.03 6.60 15.41
CA VAL A 49 -9.98 5.15 15.22
C VAL A 49 -10.86 4.78 14.03
N ARG A 50 -10.34 3.94 13.14
CA ARG A 50 -11.07 3.47 11.96
C ARG A 50 -11.45 2.01 12.15
N LYS A 51 -12.62 1.66 11.69
CA LYS A 51 -13.10 0.28 11.70
C LYS A 51 -12.93 -0.33 10.33
N ILE A 52 -12.29 -1.50 10.28
CA ILE A 52 -12.19 -2.29 9.06
C ILE A 52 -13.10 -3.50 9.22
N TYR A 53 -14.09 -3.61 8.35
CA TYR A 53 -15.01 -4.75 8.37
C TYR A 53 -14.38 -5.92 7.65
N THR A 54 -14.48 -7.10 8.26
CA THR A 54 -13.94 -8.33 7.71
C THR A 54 -15.02 -9.09 6.95
N ALA A 55 -14.61 -10.17 6.27
CA ALA A 55 -15.54 -10.99 5.51
C ALA A 55 -16.58 -11.68 6.41
N SER A 56 -16.29 -11.82 7.70
CA SER A 56 -17.23 -12.40 8.66
C SER A 56 -18.24 -11.34 9.07
N GLU A 57 -19.52 -11.63 8.85
CA GLU A 57 -20.59 -10.67 9.15
C GLU A 57 -20.55 -10.22 10.61
N GLY A 58 -20.67 -8.92 10.84
CA GLY A 58 -20.64 -8.32 12.16
C GLY A 58 -19.27 -8.21 12.80
N HIS A 59 -18.23 -8.68 12.13
CA HIS A 59 -16.86 -8.59 12.64
C HIS A 59 -16.12 -7.41 12.04
N PHE A 60 -15.38 -6.73 12.89
CA PHE A 60 -14.52 -5.65 12.47
C PHE A 60 -13.28 -5.60 13.36
N ILE A 61 -12.24 -4.95 12.85
CA ILE A 61 -11.05 -4.65 13.62
C ILE A 61 -10.90 -3.14 13.69
N GLU A 62 -10.34 -2.67 14.80
CA GLU A 62 -10.07 -1.24 14.98
C GLU A 62 -8.64 -0.92 14.61
N VAL A 63 -8.46 0.15 13.83
CA VAL A 63 -7.16 0.61 13.37
C VAL A 63 -6.89 1.97 13.96
N GLU A 64 -5.75 2.10 14.63
CA GLU A 64 -5.38 3.33 15.35
C GLU A 64 -4.22 4.07 14.71
N ALA A 65 -3.54 3.46 13.75
CA ALA A 65 -2.35 4.03 13.15
C ALA A 65 -2.23 3.69 11.67
N ALA A 66 -1.48 4.52 10.97
CA ALA A 66 -1.18 4.32 9.56
C ALA A 66 0.27 4.68 9.30
N VAL A 67 0.77 4.26 8.14
CA VAL A 67 2.12 4.59 7.71
C VAL A 67 2.11 4.88 6.22
N ARG A 68 2.85 5.90 5.82
CA ARG A 68 3.10 6.15 4.40
C ARG A 68 4.39 5.45 4.00
N LEU A 69 4.33 4.62 2.98
CA LEU A 69 5.50 3.90 2.47
C LEU A 69 5.61 4.10 0.97
N ASP A 70 6.85 4.12 0.50
CA ASP A 70 7.15 3.93 -0.90
C ASP A 70 7.32 2.43 -1.17
N PHE A 71 7.00 2.01 -2.37
CA PHE A 71 7.22 0.63 -2.78
C PHE A 71 7.49 0.57 -4.28
N PHE A 72 8.15 -0.52 -4.69
CA PHE A 72 8.54 -0.69 -6.08
C PHE A 72 7.77 -1.84 -6.72
N LEU A 73 7.19 -1.57 -7.89
CA LEU A 73 6.73 -2.63 -8.79
C LEU A 73 7.67 -2.65 -9.97
N GLY A 74 8.52 -3.67 -10.04
CA GLY A 74 9.66 -3.64 -10.94
C GLY A 74 10.56 -2.46 -10.58
N GLU A 75 10.77 -1.56 -11.52
CA GLU A 75 11.58 -0.36 -11.30
C GLU A 75 10.74 0.88 -11.03
N VAL A 76 9.43 0.73 -10.96
CA VAL A 76 8.51 1.87 -10.82
C VAL A 76 8.26 2.14 -9.34
N LEU A 77 8.58 3.35 -8.91
CA LEU A 77 8.37 3.81 -7.54
C LEU A 77 6.96 4.33 -7.37
N LEU A 78 6.25 3.73 -6.42
CA LEU A 78 4.90 4.13 -6.05
C LEU A 78 4.86 4.44 -4.56
N SER A 79 3.76 5.00 -4.09
CA SER A 79 3.56 5.25 -2.67
C SER A 79 2.09 5.15 -2.31
N ASP A 80 1.82 4.84 -1.07
CA ASP A 80 0.47 4.92 -0.53
C ASP A 80 0.51 4.89 1.00
N GLU A 81 -0.66 5.12 1.58
CA GLU A 81 -0.89 4.93 3.00
C GLU A 81 -1.28 3.47 3.24
N PHE A 82 -0.67 2.88 4.26
CA PHE A 82 -0.99 1.54 4.71
C PHE A 82 -1.51 1.63 6.14
N LEU A 83 -2.69 1.06 6.38
CA LEU A 83 -3.21 0.97 7.73
C LEU A 83 -2.48 -0.11 8.51
N ILE A 84 -2.20 0.15 9.77
CA ILE A 84 -1.49 -0.78 10.64
C ILE A 84 -2.49 -1.76 11.23
N VAL A 85 -2.33 -3.05 10.92
CA VAL A 85 -3.25 -4.08 11.39
C VAL A 85 -2.47 -5.12 12.19
N PRO A 86 -2.43 -4.97 13.53
CA PRO A 86 -1.82 -5.98 14.38
C PRO A 86 -2.51 -7.33 14.21
N GLY A 87 -1.71 -8.39 14.09
CA GLY A 87 -2.27 -9.74 13.92
C GLY A 87 -2.69 -10.07 12.50
N LEU A 88 -2.42 -9.20 11.54
CA LEU A 88 -2.68 -9.52 10.13
C LEU A 88 -1.91 -10.78 9.74
N SER A 89 -2.58 -11.71 9.05
CA SER A 89 -1.94 -12.96 8.63
C SER A 89 -0.92 -12.76 7.52
N GLU A 90 -1.12 -11.76 6.68
CA GLU A 90 -0.19 -11.39 5.61
C GLU A 90 0.82 -10.37 6.14
N GLU A 91 1.98 -10.29 5.48
CA GLU A 91 2.97 -9.25 5.80
C GLU A 91 2.47 -7.89 5.34
N ALA A 92 1.93 -7.82 4.12
CA ALA A 92 1.31 -6.61 3.59
C ALA A 92 0.21 -6.99 2.60
N ILE A 93 -0.79 -6.10 2.48
CA ILE A 93 -1.86 -6.23 1.49
C ILE A 93 -1.93 -4.92 0.71
N ILE A 94 -1.91 -5.02 -0.61
CA ILE A 94 -2.21 -3.89 -1.49
C ILE A 94 -3.64 -4.08 -1.98
N GLY A 95 -4.50 -3.13 -1.64
CA GLY A 95 -5.91 -3.20 -1.94
C GLY A 95 -6.32 -2.44 -3.19
N ALA A 96 -7.62 -2.47 -3.47
CA ALA A 96 -8.18 -1.93 -4.70
C ALA A 96 -7.92 -0.44 -4.88
N ALA A 97 -8.02 0.36 -3.81
CA ALA A 97 -7.82 1.81 -3.93
C ALA A 97 -6.40 2.16 -4.40
N THR A 98 -5.38 1.48 -3.86
CA THR A 98 -4.01 1.67 -4.31
C THR A 98 -3.84 1.23 -5.76
N MET A 99 -4.41 0.08 -6.11
CA MET A 99 -4.32 -0.43 -7.48
C MET A 99 -5.00 0.50 -8.48
N GLN A 100 -6.14 1.06 -8.13
CA GLN A 100 -6.84 2.01 -9.01
C GLN A 100 -6.08 3.33 -9.14
N LYS A 101 -5.52 3.82 -8.04
CA LYS A 101 -4.75 5.07 -8.03
C LYS A 101 -3.59 5.04 -9.02
N TRP A 102 -2.87 3.93 -9.05
CA TRP A 102 -1.68 3.77 -9.87
C TRP A 102 -1.91 2.98 -11.15
N ARG A 103 -3.15 2.55 -11.39
CA ARG A 103 -3.54 1.74 -12.53
C ARG A 103 -2.74 0.45 -12.61
N ILE A 104 -2.57 -0.18 -11.45
CA ILE A 104 -1.90 -1.46 -11.34
C ILE A 104 -2.81 -2.54 -11.93
N LYS A 105 -2.24 -3.36 -12.80
CA LYS A 105 -2.98 -4.46 -13.44
C LYS A 105 -2.48 -5.79 -12.92
N LEU A 106 -3.43 -6.65 -12.57
CA LEU A 106 -3.14 -8.00 -12.09
C LEU A 106 -3.17 -8.95 -13.29
N ASP A 107 -2.10 -9.73 -13.43
CA ASP A 107 -1.97 -10.74 -14.45
C ASP A 107 -1.98 -12.11 -13.78
N PHE A 108 -3.16 -12.69 -13.63
CA PHE A 108 -3.32 -13.99 -12.97
C PHE A 108 -2.79 -15.14 -13.82
N GLU A 109 -2.67 -14.97 -15.11
CA GLU A 109 -2.13 -16.01 -15.98
C GLU A 109 -0.63 -16.22 -15.71
N HIS A 110 0.11 -15.15 -15.43
CA HIS A 110 1.55 -15.19 -15.22
C HIS A 110 1.96 -14.92 -13.79
N ASP A 111 1.00 -14.77 -12.86
CA ASP A 111 1.26 -14.42 -11.45
C ASP A 111 2.13 -13.17 -11.32
N GLN A 112 1.78 -12.14 -12.08
CA GLN A 112 2.52 -10.89 -12.13
C GLN A 112 1.61 -9.70 -11.96
N VAL A 113 2.21 -8.56 -11.65
CA VAL A 113 1.55 -7.27 -11.62
C VAL A 113 2.29 -6.31 -12.55
N HIS A 114 1.54 -5.43 -13.18
CA HIS A 114 2.09 -4.49 -14.14
C HIS A 114 1.61 -3.08 -13.83
N VAL A 115 2.49 -2.12 -14.00
CA VAL A 115 2.17 -0.71 -13.89
C VAL A 115 2.86 0.04 -15.03
N ASP A 116 2.14 0.97 -15.64
CA ASP A 116 2.71 1.86 -16.64
C ASP A 116 3.51 2.93 -15.90
N PRO A 117 4.82 3.08 -16.16
CA PRO A 117 5.63 4.11 -15.51
C PRO A 117 5.07 5.53 -15.64
N LYS A 118 4.33 5.79 -16.71
CA LYS A 118 3.68 7.10 -16.90
C LYS A 118 2.62 7.39 -15.85
N MET A 119 1.98 6.35 -15.32
CA MET A 119 0.96 6.50 -14.28
C MET A 119 1.56 6.86 -12.93
N ALA A 120 2.87 6.61 -12.74
CA ALA A 120 3.59 6.94 -11.52
C ALA A 120 4.15 8.36 -11.52
N ARG A 121 4.01 9.09 -12.63
CA ARG A 121 4.53 10.45 -12.72
C ARG A 121 3.71 11.39 -11.87
N LEU A 122 4.38 12.09 -10.97
CA LEU A 122 3.75 13.13 -10.16
C LEU A 122 3.76 14.42 -10.97
N GLN A 123 2.60 15.04 -11.12
CA GLN A 123 2.50 16.29 -11.87
C GLN A 123 1.38 17.16 -11.33
N LEU A 124 1.57 18.45 -11.46
CA LEU A 124 0.53 19.43 -11.17
C LEU A 124 -0.06 19.90 -12.49
N LYS A 125 -1.38 19.90 -12.61
CA LYS A 125 -2.05 20.38 -13.81
C LYS A 125 -2.03 21.90 -13.90
N LYS A 126 -1.84 22.56 -12.75
CA LYS A 126 -1.79 24.02 -12.68
C LYS A 126 -0.35 24.47 -12.66
N SER A 127 -0.03 25.54 -13.42
CA SER A 127 1.30 26.11 -13.44
C SER A 127 1.70 26.63 -12.06
N VAL A 128 2.97 26.37 -11.70
CA VAL A 128 3.59 26.91 -10.50
C VAL A 128 4.61 27.94 -10.94
N HIS A 129 4.44 29.19 -10.49
CA HIS A 129 5.29 30.29 -10.87
C HIS A 129 6.27 30.61 -9.75
N SER A 130 7.46 29.99 -9.80
CA SER A 130 8.46 30.18 -8.77
C SER A 130 8.94 31.63 -8.64
N HIS A 131 8.87 32.41 -9.70
CA HIS A 131 9.28 33.82 -9.70
C HIS A 131 8.32 34.73 -8.94
N GLN A 132 7.22 34.19 -8.44
CA GLN A 132 6.25 34.96 -7.67
C GLN A 132 6.56 35.00 -6.18
N PHE A 133 7.64 34.39 -5.79
CA PHE A 133 8.04 34.34 -4.37
C PHE A 133 9.08 35.35 -4.06
#